data_9a9c0d46047438eecae44bfccf6dabe0
#
_entry.id   9a9c0d46047438eecae44bfccf6dabe0
#
_cell.length_a   1.000
_cell.length_b   1.000
_cell.length_c   1.000
_cell.angle_alpha   90.00
_cell.angle_beta   90.00
_cell.angle_gamma   90.00
#
_symmetry.space_group_name_H-M   'P 1'
#
loop_
_entity.id
_entity.type
_entity.pdbx_description
1 polymer ?
#
loop_
_entity_poly.entity_id
_entity_poly.type
_entity_poly.pdbx_seq_one_letter_code
_entity_poly.pdbx_strand_id
1 'polypeptide(L)'
;CAEEMLSLIEGAEMVKFGKNGSDVTSAAVRLARAYTGRDLVAVCADHPFFSGDDWFIGSTPISAGIPKVTQELTVKFSYNPIESVQALFQQYSGRIACLILEPEKETAPVDGFLRKVQELCRKNGSVFILDEMIWGFRGHRGGGQRYHQIIPDLSTFGKALANGFSVSALVGKREIMRLGGLEHEQERVFLLSLTHGAETHSLAAAMEVIRIYKREPVIEMMWRAGGGFGKGGRESICEHSFPDHFKVFGKPCC
;
A
#
# COMPACT_ATOMS: atom_id res chain seq x y z
N CYS A 1 13.05 -16.20 -1.19
CA CYS A 1 11.81 -15.40 -1.18
C CYS A 1 12.09 -13.98 -1.69
N ALA A 2 13.14 -13.29 -1.20
CA ALA A 2 13.44 -11.91 -1.61
C ALA A 2 13.59 -11.78 -3.14
N GLU A 3 14.47 -12.56 -3.74
CA GLU A 3 14.72 -12.56 -5.19
C GLU A 3 13.44 -12.85 -6.00
N GLU A 4 12.64 -13.84 -5.56
CA GLU A 4 11.40 -14.21 -6.20
C GLU A 4 10.39 -13.05 -6.16
N MET A 5 10.29 -12.36 -5.03
CA MET A 5 9.41 -11.19 -4.90
C MET A 5 9.88 -10.03 -5.78
N LEU A 6 11.17 -9.68 -5.73
CA LEU A 6 11.74 -8.59 -6.54
C LEU A 6 11.62 -8.87 -8.04
N SER A 7 11.62 -10.14 -8.47
CA SER A 7 11.40 -10.50 -9.88
C SER A 7 9.99 -10.17 -10.41
N LEU A 8 9.02 -9.99 -9.52
CA LEU A 8 7.62 -9.70 -9.87
C LEU A 8 7.27 -8.22 -9.76
N ILE A 9 7.92 -7.49 -8.85
CA ILE A 9 7.55 -6.12 -8.52
C ILE A 9 8.45 -5.14 -9.27
N GLU A 10 7.91 -4.51 -10.29
CA GLU A 10 8.65 -3.58 -11.13
C GLU A 10 9.13 -2.36 -10.35
N GLY A 11 10.40 -1.98 -10.55
CA GLY A 11 11.02 -0.85 -9.85
C GLY A 11 11.48 -1.13 -8.42
N ALA A 12 11.21 -2.32 -7.88
CA ALA A 12 11.70 -2.72 -6.57
C ALA A 12 13.12 -3.31 -6.67
N GLU A 13 14.04 -2.78 -5.88
CA GLU A 13 15.45 -3.19 -5.85
C GLU A 13 15.87 -3.83 -4.53
N MET A 14 15.10 -3.59 -3.46
CA MET A 14 15.32 -4.16 -2.14
C MET A 14 13.99 -4.57 -1.51
N VAL A 15 14.06 -5.53 -0.58
CA VAL A 15 12.91 -5.98 0.22
C VAL A 15 13.30 -6.15 1.68
N LYS A 16 12.38 -5.77 2.57
CA LYS A 16 12.44 -6.08 4.01
C LYS A 16 11.14 -6.74 4.43
N PHE A 17 11.23 -7.92 5.02
CA PHE A 17 10.07 -8.64 5.53
C PHE A 17 9.70 -8.20 6.94
N GLY A 18 8.40 -8.15 7.21
CA GLY A 18 7.78 -7.93 8.51
C GLY A 18 6.72 -9.00 8.80
N LYS A 19 5.98 -8.82 9.87
CA LYS A 19 4.92 -9.74 10.30
C LYS A 19 3.54 -9.26 9.87
N ASN A 20 3.24 -8.01 10.18
CA ASN A 20 1.94 -7.36 9.94
C ASN A 20 2.03 -6.25 8.89
N GLY A 21 0.90 -5.87 8.33
CA GLY A 21 0.83 -4.72 7.42
C GLY A 21 1.30 -3.43 8.08
N SER A 22 0.89 -3.17 9.33
CA SER A 22 1.30 -1.97 10.08
C SER A 22 2.82 -1.87 10.25
N ASP A 23 3.52 -2.99 10.43
CA ASP A 23 4.99 -2.99 10.56
C ASP A 23 5.65 -2.35 9.34
N VAL A 24 5.25 -2.78 8.15
CA VAL A 24 5.89 -2.35 6.89
C VAL A 24 5.38 -0.99 6.39
N THR A 25 4.12 -0.62 6.67
CA THR A 25 3.64 0.74 6.37
C THR A 25 4.32 1.78 7.26
N SER A 26 4.48 1.48 8.55
CA SER A 26 5.20 2.37 9.48
C SER A 26 6.70 2.44 9.17
N ALA A 27 7.29 1.32 8.74
CA ALA A 27 8.66 1.31 8.25
C ALA A 27 8.83 2.17 6.98
N ALA A 28 7.89 2.11 6.03
CA ALA A 28 7.89 2.94 4.85
C ALA A 28 7.83 4.45 5.18
N VAL A 29 6.94 4.83 6.10
CA VAL A 29 6.83 6.22 6.59
C VAL A 29 8.13 6.68 7.26
N ARG A 30 8.73 5.83 8.11
CA ARG A 30 9.98 6.14 8.80
C ARG A 30 11.15 6.34 7.82
N LEU A 31 11.25 5.46 6.82
CA LEU A 31 12.25 5.63 5.74
C LEU A 31 12.03 6.91 4.95
N ALA A 32 10.79 7.22 4.60
CA ALA A 32 10.46 8.42 3.86
C ALA A 32 10.82 9.70 4.63
N ARG A 33 10.55 9.74 5.94
CA ARG A 33 10.96 10.84 6.82
C ARG A 33 12.48 10.99 6.86
N ALA A 34 13.22 9.91 7.06
CA ALA A 34 14.67 9.93 7.11
C ALA A 34 15.28 10.34 5.75
N TYR A 35 14.74 9.84 4.65
CA TYR A 35 15.22 10.14 3.31
C TYR A 35 15.01 11.60 2.91
N THR A 36 13.86 12.17 3.27
CA THR A 36 13.49 13.54 2.87
C THR A 36 13.88 14.60 3.90
N GLY A 37 14.19 14.22 5.14
CA GLY A 37 14.37 15.15 6.27
C GLY A 37 13.09 15.91 6.64
N ARG A 38 11.91 15.36 6.35
CA ARG A 38 10.60 15.99 6.56
C ARG A 38 9.71 15.14 7.45
N ASP A 39 8.66 15.74 8.04
CA ASP A 39 7.85 15.07 9.07
C ASP A 39 6.44 14.68 8.62
N LEU A 40 5.80 15.47 7.73
CA LEU A 40 4.39 15.29 7.41
C LEU A 40 4.16 14.06 6.51
N VAL A 41 3.11 13.33 6.82
CA VAL A 41 2.61 12.20 6.03
C VAL A 41 1.26 12.58 5.41
N ALA A 42 1.15 12.51 4.10
CA ALA A 42 -0.11 12.68 3.40
C ALA A 42 -0.80 11.34 3.21
N VAL A 43 -2.02 11.18 3.72
CA VAL A 43 -2.82 9.95 3.59
C VAL A 43 -4.10 10.21 2.80
N CYS A 44 -4.53 9.21 2.02
CA CYS A 44 -5.84 9.26 1.37
C CYS A 44 -6.96 9.15 2.42
N ALA A 45 -7.84 10.15 2.47
CA ALA A 45 -8.95 10.21 3.41
C ALA A 45 -10.02 9.13 3.16
N ASP A 46 -10.14 8.71 1.91
CA ASP A 46 -11.14 7.74 1.45
C ASP A 46 -10.68 6.28 1.63
N HIS A 47 -9.42 6.07 2.06
CA HIS A 47 -8.87 4.76 2.38
C HIS A 47 -8.83 4.57 3.90
N PRO A 48 -9.56 3.58 4.44
CA PRO A 48 -9.90 3.56 5.87
C PRO A 48 -8.79 3.09 6.80
N PHE A 49 -7.73 2.43 6.31
CA PHE A 49 -6.73 1.84 7.18
C PHE A 49 -5.38 1.65 6.49
N PHE A 50 -4.32 2.24 7.07
CA PHE A 50 -2.93 2.03 6.65
C PHE A 50 -2.06 1.41 7.75
N SER A 51 -2.31 1.73 9.02
CA SER A 51 -1.51 1.23 10.14
C SER A 51 -2.31 1.25 11.44
N GLY A 52 -1.96 0.36 12.37
CA GLY A 52 -2.39 0.42 13.77
C GLY A 52 -1.55 1.37 14.63
N ASP A 53 -0.52 2.00 14.08
CA ASP A 53 0.37 2.88 14.80
C ASP A 53 -0.15 4.32 14.90
N ASP A 54 0.32 5.07 15.87
CA ASP A 54 -0.12 6.42 16.23
C ASP A 54 -0.11 7.41 15.06
N TRP A 55 0.88 7.30 14.17
CA TRP A 55 1.00 8.19 13.02
C TRP A 55 -0.23 8.16 12.10
N PHE A 56 -0.91 7.01 12.01
CA PHE A 56 -2.12 6.85 11.22
C PHE A 56 -3.38 6.98 12.07
N ILE A 57 -3.46 6.22 13.20
CA ILE A 57 -4.65 6.23 14.08
C ILE A 57 -4.94 7.63 14.60
N GLY A 58 -3.90 8.43 14.89
CA GLY A 58 -4.04 9.83 15.29
C GLY A 58 -4.77 10.72 14.30
N SER A 59 -4.83 10.35 13.02
CA SER A 59 -5.56 11.04 11.96
C SER A 59 -7.03 10.59 11.82
N THR A 60 -7.45 9.57 12.57
CA THR A 60 -8.78 8.97 12.51
C THR A 60 -9.70 9.56 13.59
N PRO A 61 -11.02 9.32 13.52
CA PRO A 61 -11.94 9.67 14.60
C PRO A 61 -11.67 8.96 15.93
N ILE A 62 -10.86 7.88 15.94
CA ILE A 62 -10.54 7.06 17.11
C ILE A 62 -9.13 7.40 17.61
N SER A 63 -8.87 8.69 17.86
CA SER A 63 -7.53 9.20 18.20
C SER A 63 -7.28 9.40 19.70
N ALA A 64 -8.18 8.92 20.56
CA ALA A 64 -8.02 9.04 22.02
C ALA A 64 -6.73 8.37 22.50
N GLY A 65 -5.97 9.03 23.35
CA GLY A 65 -4.68 8.54 23.87
C GLY A 65 -3.47 8.88 23.00
N ILE A 66 -3.66 9.41 21.80
CA ILE A 66 -2.55 9.81 20.93
C ILE A 66 -2.21 11.30 21.13
N PRO A 67 -0.92 11.64 21.31
CA PRO A 67 -0.51 13.03 21.51
C PRO A 67 -0.90 13.93 20.34
N LYS A 68 -1.34 15.16 20.61
CA LYS A 68 -1.71 16.15 19.61
C LYS A 68 -0.63 16.38 18.55
N VAL A 69 0.62 16.48 18.99
CA VAL A 69 1.78 16.66 18.10
C VAL A 69 1.90 15.51 17.09
N THR A 70 1.57 14.28 17.48
CA THR A 70 1.58 13.13 16.57
C THR A 70 0.41 13.21 15.58
N GLN A 71 -0.79 13.59 16.07
CA GLN A 71 -1.98 13.75 15.21
C GLN A 71 -1.75 14.79 14.10
N GLU A 72 -1.07 15.90 14.41
CA GLU A 72 -0.79 17.01 13.49
C GLU A 72 0.22 16.68 12.39
N LEU A 73 0.95 15.57 12.53
CA LEU A 73 1.92 15.12 11.53
C LEU A 73 1.30 14.33 10.37
N THR A 74 -0.01 14.08 10.39
CA THR A 74 -0.71 13.40 9.29
C THR A 74 -1.77 14.31 8.70
N VAL A 75 -1.66 14.55 7.41
CA VAL A 75 -2.56 15.43 6.62
C VAL A 75 -3.32 14.60 5.58
N LYS A 76 -4.50 15.05 5.17
CA LYS A 76 -5.40 14.25 4.34
C LYS A 76 -5.66 14.89 2.98
N PHE A 77 -5.82 14.04 1.96
CA PHE A 77 -6.30 14.40 0.62
C PHE A 77 -7.42 13.44 0.19
N SER A 78 -8.25 13.86 -0.77
CA SER A 78 -9.31 13.04 -1.35
C SER A 78 -8.83 12.25 -2.55
N TYR A 79 -9.33 11.03 -2.72
CA TYR A 79 -9.05 10.16 -3.86
C TYR A 79 -9.73 10.68 -5.13
N ASN A 80 -9.04 10.62 -6.27
CA ASN A 80 -9.44 11.08 -7.60
C ASN A 80 -9.37 12.59 -7.88
N PRO A 81 -9.87 13.56 -7.08
CA PRO A 81 -9.64 14.96 -7.41
C PRO A 81 -8.16 15.31 -7.20
N ILE A 82 -7.41 15.42 -8.31
CA ILE A 82 -5.97 15.74 -8.27
C ILE A 82 -5.71 17.10 -7.63
N GLU A 83 -6.67 18.01 -7.71
CA GLU A 83 -6.66 19.33 -7.08
C GLU A 83 -6.49 19.23 -5.56
N SER A 84 -7.05 18.20 -4.93
CA SER A 84 -6.88 17.93 -3.49
C SER A 84 -5.41 17.68 -3.14
N VAL A 85 -4.70 16.90 -3.97
CA VAL A 85 -3.27 16.63 -3.79
C VAL A 85 -2.43 17.87 -4.08
N GLN A 86 -2.78 18.63 -5.13
CA GLN A 86 -2.10 19.88 -5.48
C GLN A 86 -2.23 20.93 -4.37
N ALA A 87 -3.44 21.12 -3.84
CA ALA A 87 -3.70 22.03 -2.73
C ALA A 87 -2.89 21.66 -1.49
N LEU A 88 -2.80 20.35 -1.20
CA LEU A 88 -2.02 19.84 -0.08
C LEU A 88 -0.52 20.17 -0.23
N PHE A 89 0.07 19.94 -1.40
CA PHE A 89 1.47 20.29 -1.67
C PHE A 89 1.73 21.82 -1.68
N GLN A 90 0.76 22.62 -2.05
CA GLN A 90 0.84 24.09 -1.94
C GLN A 90 0.82 24.52 -0.48
N GLN A 91 -0.15 24.02 0.30
CA GLN A 91 -0.32 24.37 1.72
C GLN A 91 0.88 23.96 2.59
N TYR A 92 1.45 22.78 2.32
CA TYR A 92 2.55 22.20 3.09
C TYR A 92 3.85 22.11 2.27
N SER A 93 4.12 23.14 1.47
CA SER A 93 5.30 23.17 0.58
C SER A 93 6.59 22.81 1.31
N GLY A 94 7.34 21.86 0.78
CA GLY A 94 8.61 21.40 1.34
C GLY A 94 8.53 20.65 2.67
N ARG A 95 7.34 20.32 3.18
CA ARG A 95 7.15 19.68 4.50
C ARG A 95 6.66 18.23 4.44
N ILE A 96 6.12 17.79 3.32
CA ILE A 96 5.55 16.44 3.17
C ILE A 96 6.69 15.46 2.88
N ALA A 97 6.90 14.50 3.79
CA ALA A 97 7.86 13.42 3.64
C ALA A 97 7.40 12.39 2.60
N CYS A 98 6.16 11.96 2.71
CA CYS A 98 5.57 10.98 1.81
C CYS A 98 4.07 11.18 1.63
N LEU A 99 3.58 10.58 0.55
CA LEU A 99 2.16 10.39 0.29
C LEU A 99 1.90 8.90 0.15
N ILE A 100 0.92 8.38 0.91
CA ILE A 100 0.51 6.98 0.90
C ILE A 100 -0.95 6.83 0.48
N LEU A 101 -1.22 5.89 -0.42
CA LEU A 101 -2.56 5.49 -0.82
C LEU A 101 -2.58 4.03 -1.30
N GLU A 102 -3.77 3.41 -1.32
CA GLU A 102 -4.00 2.14 -2.02
C GLU A 102 -4.19 2.39 -3.54
N PRO A 103 -3.86 1.43 -4.43
CA PRO A 103 -4.06 1.60 -5.89
C PRO A 103 -5.50 1.97 -6.26
N GLU A 104 -6.43 1.27 -5.68
CA GLU A 104 -7.88 1.56 -5.69
C GLU A 104 -8.58 0.74 -4.61
N LYS A 105 -9.77 1.15 -4.25
CA LYS A 105 -10.62 0.42 -3.32
C LYS A 105 -12.04 0.27 -3.88
N GLU A 106 -12.97 1.09 -3.43
CA GLU A 106 -14.35 1.09 -3.94
C GLU A 106 -14.44 1.80 -5.30
N THR A 107 -13.60 2.80 -5.48
CA THR A 107 -13.56 3.64 -6.69
C THR A 107 -12.25 3.43 -7.44
N ALA A 108 -12.35 3.21 -8.75
CA ALA A 108 -11.17 3.14 -9.61
C ALA A 108 -10.53 4.53 -9.80
N PRO A 109 -9.22 4.61 -10.05
CA PRO A 109 -8.59 5.87 -10.40
C PRO A 109 -9.07 6.33 -11.77
N VAL A 110 -9.41 7.62 -11.89
CA VAL A 110 -9.86 8.24 -13.15
C VAL A 110 -8.81 9.23 -13.66
N ASP A 111 -8.84 9.53 -14.95
CA ASP A 111 -8.02 10.55 -15.61
C ASP A 111 -6.52 10.47 -15.30
N GLY A 112 -6.00 9.26 -15.10
CA GLY A 112 -4.59 9.04 -14.79
C GLY A 112 -4.18 9.51 -13.39
N PHE A 113 -5.09 9.56 -12.44
CA PHE A 113 -4.89 10.07 -11.08
C PHE A 113 -3.60 9.55 -10.43
N LEU A 114 -3.38 8.23 -10.40
CA LEU A 114 -2.19 7.65 -9.75
C LEU A 114 -0.88 8.13 -10.38
N ARG A 115 -0.84 8.27 -11.71
CA ARG A 115 0.33 8.80 -12.42
C ARG A 115 0.57 10.27 -12.09
N LYS A 116 -0.49 11.08 -12.04
CA LYS A 116 -0.40 12.49 -11.64
C LYS A 116 0.08 12.64 -10.19
N VAL A 117 -0.38 11.76 -9.27
CA VAL A 117 0.12 11.72 -7.88
C VAL A 117 1.61 11.39 -7.85
N GLN A 118 2.05 10.36 -8.58
CA GLN A 118 3.47 10.01 -8.69
C GLN A 118 4.33 11.19 -9.20
N GLU A 119 3.85 11.91 -10.22
CA GLU A 119 4.54 13.08 -10.76
C GLU A 119 4.60 14.23 -9.76
N LEU A 120 3.52 14.49 -9.03
CA LEU A 120 3.48 15.52 -7.97
C LEU A 120 4.42 15.18 -6.82
N CYS A 121 4.48 13.93 -6.36
CA CYS A 121 5.42 13.49 -5.35
C CYS A 121 6.86 13.74 -5.82
N ARG A 122 7.21 13.29 -7.02
CA ARG A 122 8.52 13.50 -7.62
C ARG A 122 8.89 14.98 -7.73
N LYS A 123 7.96 15.83 -8.22
CA LYS A 123 8.17 17.28 -8.37
C LYS A 123 8.43 17.97 -7.03
N ASN A 124 7.80 17.51 -5.96
CA ASN A 124 7.92 18.09 -4.62
C ASN A 124 8.98 17.41 -3.75
N GLY A 125 9.70 16.41 -4.27
CA GLY A 125 10.70 15.65 -3.52
C GLY A 125 10.13 14.90 -2.33
N SER A 126 8.91 14.36 -2.47
CA SER A 126 8.22 13.52 -1.48
C SER A 126 8.22 12.08 -1.95
N VAL A 127 8.32 11.12 -1.03
CA VAL A 127 8.28 9.70 -1.34
C VAL A 127 6.86 9.27 -1.67
N PHE A 128 6.65 8.60 -2.79
CA PHE A 128 5.38 8.00 -3.16
C PHE A 128 5.32 6.55 -2.66
N ILE A 129 4.42 6.28 -1.71
CA ILE A 129 4.20 4.95 -1.12
C ILE A 129 2.88 4.38 -1.64
N LEU A 130 2.93 3.19 -2.23
CA LEU A 130 1.74 2.46 -2.65
C LEU A 130 1.46 1.32 -1.67
N ASP A 131 0.30 1.36 -1.03
CA ASP A 131 -0.14 0.27 -0.15
C ASP A 131 -0.83 -0.82 -0.98
N GLU A 132 -0.12 -1.92 -1.17
CA GLU A 132 -0.57 -3.09 -1.91
C GLU A 132 -1.15 -4.21 -1.02
N MET A 133 -1.47 -3.89 0.24
CA MET A 133 -1.97 -4.88 1.20
C MET A 133 -3.20 -5.64 0.71
N ILE A 134 -4.09 -4.98 -0.02
CA ILE A 134 -5.29 -5.61 -0.59
C ILE A 134 -5.05 -6.03 -2.04
N TRP A 135 -4.47 -5.15 -2.85
CA TRP A 135 -4.32 -5.34 -4.30
C TRP A 135 -3.22 -6.31 -4.69
N GLY A 136 -2.11 -6.29 -3.96
CA GLY A 136 -0.96 -7.15 -4.24
C GLY A 136 -1.34 -8.62 -4.24
N PHE A 137 -0.94 -9.35 -5.28
CA PHE A 137 -1.25 -10.77 -5.49
C PHE A 137 -2.75 -11.11 -5.63
N ARG A 138 -3.63 -10.10 -5.83
CA ARG A 138 -5.05 -10.29 -6.11
C ARG A 138 -5.45 -9.66 -7.45
N GLY A 139 -5.23 -8.38 -7.62
CA GLY A 139 -5.55 -7.70 -8.87
C GLY A 139 -4.60 -8.04 -10.01
N HIS A 140 -3.32 -8.14 -9.67
CA HIS A 140 -2.24 -8.55 -10.56
C HIS A 140 -1.08 -9.14 -9.73
N ARG A 141 -0.34 -10.11 -10.27
CA ARG A 141 0.80 -10.74 -9.58
C ARG A 141 1.96 -9.76 -9.29
N GLY A 142 2.08 -8.70 -10.09
CA GLY A 142 3.02 -7.59 -9.87
C GLY A 142 2.39 -6.41 -9.13
N GLY A 143 1.25 -6.62 -8.44
CA GLY A 143 0.54 -5.58 -7.70
C GLY A 143 -0.29 -4.63 -8.56
N GLY A 144 -1.03 -3.74 -7.91
CA GLY A 144 -1.76 -2.65 -8.54
C GLY A 144 -0.84 -1.68 -9.27
N GLN A 145 0.42 -1.55 -8.82
CA GLN A 145 1.43 -0.76 -9.53
C GLN A 145 1.65 -1.25 -10.97
N ARG A 146 1.69 -2.55 -11.18
CA ARG A 146 1.82 -3.12 -12.53
C ARG A 146 0.52 -2.98 -13.33
N TYR A 147 -0.62 -3.19 -12.67
CA TYR A 147 -1.94 -3.06 -13.29
C TYR A 147 -2.19 -1.62 -13.79
N HIS A 148 -1.84 -0.61 -12.98
CA HIS A 148 -2.01 0.80 -13.31
C HIS A 148 -0.81 1.45 -14.01
N GLN A 149 0.25 0.68 -14.29
CA GLN A 149 1.46 1.15 -14.98
C GLN A 149 2.11 2.36 -14.29
N ILE A 150 2.32 2.26 -12.98
CA ILE A 150 3.03 3.23 -12.13
C ILE A 150 4.19 2.55 -11.43
N ILE A 151 5.21 3.33 -11.06
CA ILE A 151 6.38 2.83 -10.31
C ILE A 151 6.52 3.67 -9.05
N PRO A 152 5.98 3.22 -7.90
CA PRO A 152 6.15 3.88 -6.62
C PRO A 152 7.62 3.88 -6.16
N ASP A 153 7.94 4.76 -5.23
CA ASP A 153 9.26 4.75 -4.58
C ASP A 153 9.36 3.59 -3.57
N LEU A 154 8.27 3.34 -2.85
CA LEU A 154 8.08 2.24 -1.90
C LEU A 154 6.71 1.60 -2.10
N SER A 155 6.62 0.27 -1.89
CA SER A 155 5.34 -0.45 -1.86
C SER A 155 5.29 -1.44 -0.70
N THR A 156 4.10 -1.61 -0.12
CA THR A 156 3.88 -2.50 1.04
C THR A 156 2.95 -3.64 0.66
N PHE A 157 3.35 -4.88 0.96
CA PHE A 157 2.63 -6.10 0.64
C PHE A 157 2.34 -6.93 1.89
N GLY A 158 1.27 -7.73 1.84
CA GLY A 158 0.88 -8.66 2.89
C GLY A 158 -0.29 -9.51 2.44
N LYS A 159 -1.15 -9.92 3.37
CA LYS A 159 -2.38 -10.70 3.10
C LYS A 159 -2.17 -11.83 2.09
N ALA A 160 -2.49 -11.62 0.81
CA ALA A 160 -2.38 -12.61 -0.26
C ALA A 160 -0.94 -13.03 -0.57
N LEU A 161 0.08 -12.31 -0.09
CA LEU A 161 1.49 -12.69 -0.24
C LEU A 161 1.77 -14.11 0.29
N ALA A 162 1.11 -14.51 1.39
CA ALA A 162 1.27 -15.85 1.95
C ALA A 162 -0.05 -16.56 2.27
N ASN A 163 -1.21 -15.97 1.92
CA ASN A 163 -2.54 -16.60 1.96
C ASN A 163 -2.82 -17.45 3.21
N GLY A 164 -2.81 -16.82 4.40
CA GLY A 164 -3.09 -17.47 5.68
C GLY A 164 -1.91 -17.53 6.63
N PHE A 165 -0.68 -17.33 6.14
CA PHE A 165 0.50 -17.15 6.98
C PHE A 165 0.81 -15.67 7.16
N SER A 166 1.20 -15.29 8.38
CA SER A 166 1.52 -13.90 8.70
C SER A 166 2.88 -13.52 8.16
N VAL A 167 2.90 -12.76 7.09
CA VAL A 167 4.08 -12.11 6.53
C VAL A 167 3.67 -10.83 5.81
N SER A 168 4.51 -9.82 5.91
CA SER A 168 4.42 -8.58 5.15
C SER A 168 5.78 -8.25 4.55
N ALA A 169 5.79 -7.39 3.54
CA ALA A 169 7.01 -6.97 2.88
C ALA A 169 6.94 -5.49 2.51
N LEU A 170 8.02 -4.79 2.79
CA LEU A 170 8.31 -3.47 2.26
C LEU A 170 9.31 -3.65 1.12
N VAL A 171 8.98 -3.16 -0.05
CA VAL A 171 9.88 -3.16 -1.22
C VAL A 171 10.04 -1.75 -1.77
N GLY A 172 11.13 -1.50 -2.48
CA GLY A 172 11.29 -0.21 -3.14
C GLY A 172 12.71 0.07 -3.60
N LYS A 173 12.93 1.34 -3.91
CA LYS A 173 14.21 1.86 -4.43
C LYS A 173 15.34 1.69 -3.42
N ARG A 174 16.48 1.24 -3.89
CA ARG A 174 17.69 1.03 -3.09
C ARG A 174 18.13 2.28 -2.33
N GLU A 175 18.07 3.43 -2.98
CA GLU A 175 18.49 4.71 -2.38
C GLU A 175 17.71 5.07 -1.10
N ILE A 176 16.44 4.64 -0.99
CA ILE A 176 15.60 4.83 0.20
C ILE A 176 15.77 3.66 1.16
N MET A 177 15.62 2.42 0.65
CA MET A 177 15.62 1.21 1.47
C MET A 177 16.94 0.97 2.21
N ARG A 178 18.08 1.36 1.63
CA ARG A 178 19.42 1.20 2.25
C ARG A 178 19.55 1.94 3.58
N LEU A 179 18.79 3.02 3.83
CA LEU A 179 18.83 3.76 5.10
C LEU A 179 18.43 2.89 6.33
N GLY A 180 17.69 1.81 6.10
CA GLY A 180 17.41 0.79 7.11
C GLY A 180 18.44 -0.34 7.20
N GLY A 181 19.49 -0.29 6.38
CA GLY A 181 20.55 -1.28 6.30
C GLY A 181 21.78 -0.95 7.13
N LEU A 182 22.88 -1.65 6.85
CA LEU A 182 24.17 -1.49 7.54
C LEU A 182 25.26 -0.91 6.64
N GLU A 183 25.03 -0.84 5.33
CA GLU A 183 26.04 -0.54 4.31
C GLU A 183 25.99 0.94 3.90
N HIS A 184 26.01 1.87 4.86
CA HIS A 184 26.10 3.31 4.63
C HIS A 184 26.62 4.04 5.89
N GLU A 185 27.12 5.24 5.73
CA GLU A 185 27.68 6.09 6.81
C GLU A 185 26.65 7.08 7.41
N GLN A 186 25.45 7.16 6.84
CA GLN A 186 24.40 8.04 7.33
C GLN A 186 23.78 7.52 8.63
N GLU A 187 23.05 8.37 9.36
CA GLU A 187 22.26 7.95 10.52
C GLU A 187 21.27 6.84 10.11
N ARG A 188 21.37 5.72 10.79
CA ARG A 188 20.63 4.51 10.42
C ARG A 188 19.19 4.55 10.93
N VAL A 189 18.26 4.27 10.06
CA VAL A 189 16.86 4.09 10.42
C VAL A 189 16.66 2.72 11.09
N PHE A 190 16.09 2.70 12.31
CA PHE A 190 15.61 1.47 12.90
C PHE A 190 14.36 1.00 12.16
N LEU A 191 14.56 0.14 11.18
CA LEU A 191 13.51 -0.20 10.24
C LEU A 191 12.50 -1.20 10.81
N LEU A 192 12.93 -2.44 10.98
CA LEU A 192 12.12 -3.53 11.51
C LEU A 192 13.02 -4.49 12.30
N SER A 193 12.70 -4.69 13.57
CA SER A 193 13.28 -5.73 14.40
C SER A 193 12.17 -6.38 15.22
N LEU A 194 11.48 -7.32 14.57
CA LEU A 194 10.32 -8.01 15.13
C LEU A 194 10.71 -9.41 15.54
N THR A 195 10.22 -9.89 16.68
CA THR A 195 10.48 -11.24 17.17
C THR A 195 10.15 -12.31 16.14
N HIS A 196 9.04 -12.14 15.43
CA HIS A 196 8.53 -13.09 14.44
C HIS A 196 8.52 -12.53 13.01
N GLY A 197 9.27 -11.47 12.74
CA GLY A 197 9.46 -10.95 11.39
C GLY A 197 10.32 -11.92 10.57
N ALA A 198 9.91 -12.24 9.35
CA ALA A 198 10.62 -13.16 8.46
C ALA A 198 10.78 -14.60 8.99
N GLU A 199 9.77 -15.12 9.69
CA GLU A 199 9.73 -16.53 10.10
C GLU A 199 9.84 -17.47 8.88
N THR A 200 10.65 -18.51 9.01
CA THR A 200 10.95 -19.43 7.90
C THR A 200 9.71 -20.07 7.28
N HIS A 201 8.74 -20.48 8.09
CA HIS A 201 7.50 -21.09 7.60
C HIS A 201 6.64 -20.09 6.80
N SER A 202 6.55 -18.85 7.25
CA SER A 202 5.81 -17.80 6.53
C SER A 202 6.49 -17.42 5.22
N LEU A 203 7.83 -17.34 5.20
CA LEU A 203 8.58 -17.11 3.97
C LEU A 203 8.48 -18.30 3.00
N ALA A 204 8.48 -19.54 3.52
CA ALA A 204 8.27 -20.73 2.69
C ALA A 204 6.86 -20.72 2.06
N ALA A 205 5.83 -20.35 2.82
CA ALA A 205 4.47 -20.19 2.31
C ALA A 205 4.39 -19.09 1.22
N ALA A 206 5.01 -17.94 1.46
CA ALA A 206 5.06 -16.86 0.46
C ALA A 206 5.78 -17.29 -0.82
N MET A 207 6.89 -18.03 -0.71
CA MET A 207 7.57 -18.58 -1.87
C MET A 207 6.69 -19.53 -2.67
N GLU A 208 5.96 -20.42 -2.00
CA GLU A 208 5.07 -21.35 -2.69
C GLU A 208 3.88 -20.63 -3.34
N VAL A 209 3.30 -19.64 -2.68
CA VAL A 209 2.28 -18.77 -3.27
C VAL A 209 2.83 -18.14 -4.56
N ILE A 210 4.01 -17.53 -4.54
CA ILE A 210 4.64 -16.94 -5.73
C ILE A 210 4.84 -17.98 -6.84
N ARG A 211 5.30 -19.18 -6.52
CA ARG A 211 5.48 -20.28 -7.49
C ARG A 211 4.18 -20.71 -8.14
N ILE A 212 3.11 -20.85 -7.33
CA ILE A 212 1.77 -21.18 -7.81
C ILE A 212 1.28 -20.09 -8.78
N TYR A 213 1.40 -18.81 -8.41
CA TYR A 213 1.01 -17.69 -9.26
C TYR A 213 1.81 -17.57 -10.57
N LYS A 214 3.04 -18.08 -10.61
CA LYS A 214 3.84 -18.17 -11.84
C LYS A 214 3.38 -19.34 -12.73
N ARG A 215 2.93 -20.44 -12.14
CA ARG A 215 2.57 -21.69 -12.82
C ARG A 215 1.11 -21.75 -13.23
N GLU A 216 0.22 -21.16 -12.44
CA GLU A 216 -1.23 -21.29 -12.58
C GLU A 216 -1.90 -19.92 -12.78
N PRO A 217 -3.03 -19.85 -13.53
CA PRO A 217 -3.76 -18.62 -13.80
C PRO A 217 -4.63 -18.20 -12.61
N VAL A 218 -4.04 -18.07 -11.41
CA VAL A 218 -4.77 -17.81 -10.16
C VAL A 218 -5.49 -16.46 -10.21
N ILE A 219 -4.82 -15.43 -10.72
CA ILE A 219 -5.39 -14.08 -10.84
C ILE A 219 -6.64 -14.12 -11.74
N GLU A 220 -6.53 -14.73 -12.92
CA GLU A 220 -7.64 -14.84 -13.87
C GLU A 220 -8.80 -15.65 -13.29
N MET A 221 -8.50 -16.69 -12.50
CA MET A 221 -9.51 -17.47 -11.81
C MET A 221 -10.25 -16.65 -10.76
N MET A 222 -9.54 -15.85 -9.96
CA MET A 222 -10.15 -14.96 -8.97
C MET A 222 -11.04 -13.90 -9.64
N TRP A 223 -10.58 -13.27 -10.71
CA TRP A 223 -11.36 -12.30 -11.47
C TRP A 223 -12.64 -12.90 -12.04
N ARG A 224 -12.55 -14.12 -12.59
CA ARG A 224 -13.72 -14.84 -13.13
C ARG A 224 -14.72 -15.21 -12.03
N ALA A 225 -14.25 -15.81 -10.94
CA ALA A 225 -15.10 -16.23 -9.83
C ALA A 225 -15.80 -15.03 -9.17
N GLY A 226 -15.05 -13.99 -8.84
CA GLY A 226 -15.61 -12.76 -8.25
C GLY A 226 -16.55 -12.01 -9.20
N GLY A 227 -16.24 -12.01 -10.51
CA GLY A 227 -17.13 -11.45 -11.52
C GLY A 227 -18.47 -12.17 -11.60
N GLY A 228 -18.44 -13.51 -11.55
CA GLY A 228 -19.66 -14.35 -11.47
C GLY A 228 -20.47 -14.09 -10.20
N PHE A 229 -19.78 -14.05 -9.05
CA PHE A 229 -20.39 -13.74 -7.76
C PHE A 229 -21.04 -12.35 -7.74
N GLY A 230 -20.31 -11.32 -8.22
CA GLY A 230 -20.83 -9.96 -8.29
C GLY A 230 -22.02 -9.81 -9.23
N LYS A 231 -22.04 -10.55 -10.36
CA LYS A 231 -23.17 -10.58 -11.28
C LYS A 231 -24.40 -11.22 -10.59
N GLY A 232 -24.25 -12.43 -10.07
CA GLY A 232 -25.34 -13.13 -9.38
C GLY A 232 -25.90 -12.34 -8.19
N GLY A 233 -25.03 -11.67 -7.41
CA GLY A 233 -25.46 -10.81 -6.31
C GLY A 233 -26.33 -9.64 -6.79
N ARG A 234 -25.95 -8.96 -7.89
CA ARG A 234 -26.79 -7.89 -8.46
C ARG A 234 -28.12 -8.39 -9.01
N GLU A 235 -28.11 -9.53 -9.70
CA GLU A 235 -29.33 -10.18 -10.19
C GLU A 235 -30.28 -10.51 -9.03
N SER A 236 -29.79 -11.16 -7.98
CA SER A 236 -30.58 -11.50 -6.80
C SER A 236 -31.15 -10.26 -6.09
N ILE A 237 -30.39 -9.18 -5.95
CA ILE A 237 -30.87 -7.91 -5.38
C ILE A 237 -32.05 -7.34 -6.19
N CYS A 238 -31.96 -7.38 -7.51
CA CYS A 238 -33.03 -6.91 -8.40
C CYS A 238 -34.26 -7.82 -8.31
N GLU A 239 -34.09 -9.14 -8.36
CA GLU A 239 -35.17 -10.12 -8.30
C GLU A 239 -35.98 -10.03 -6.99
N HIS A 240 -35.32 -9.75 -5.87
CA HIS A 240 -35.96 -9.63 -4.56
C HIS A 240 -36.38 -8.19 -4.19
N SER A 241 -36.35 -7.26 -5.14
CA SER A 241 -36.78 -5.86 -4.95
C SER A 241 -36.03 -5.09 -3.84
N PHE A 242 -34.73 -5.32 -3.68
CA PHE A 242 -33.88 -4.61 -2.70
C PHE A 242 -32.83 -3.65 -3.31
N PRO A 243 -33.02 -3.05 -4.51
CA PRO A 243 -31.96 -2.24 -5.13
C PRO A 243 -31.59 -0.97 -4.34
N ASP A 244 -32.51 -0.46 -3.52
CA ASP A 244 -32.28 0.74 -2.69
C ASP A 244 -31.57 0.42 -1.36
N HIS A 245 -31.53 -0.85 -0.95
CA HIS A 245 -31.01 -1.28 0.34
C HIS A 245 -29.64 -1.96 0.24
N PHE A 246 -29.32 -2.57 -0.91
CA PHE A 246 -28.09 -3.32 -1.09
C PHE A 246 -27.39 -2.92 -2.39
N LYS A 247 -26.05 -2.83 -2.32
CA LYS A 247 -25.20 -2.59 -3.49
C LYS A 247 -24.03 -3.57 -3.50
N VAL A 248 -23.71 -4.08 -4.68
CA VAL A 248 -22.49 -4.86 -4.92
C VAL A 248 -21.49 -3.95 -5.61
N PHE A 249 -20.37 -3.70 -4.93
CA PHE A 249 -19.29 -2.86 -5.45
C PHE A 249 -17.93 -3.51 -5.18
N GLY A 250 -16.86 -2.91 -5.72
CA GLY A 250 -15.50 -3.41 -5.63
C GLY A 250 -15.08 -4.18 -6.89
N LYS A 251 -13.80 -4.56 -6.91
CA LYS A 251 -13.23 -5.36 -8.01
C LYS A 251 -13.44 -6.84 -7.75
N PRO A 252 -13.62 -7.63 -8.83
CA PRO A 252 -13.85 -9.08 -8.70
C PRO A 252 -12.75 -9.87 -7.98
N CYS A 253 -11.55 -9.32 -7.90
CA CYS A 253 -10.39 -9.96 -7.26
C CYS A 253 -10.25 -9.65 -5.76
N CYS A 254 -11.07 -8.74 -5.20
CA CYS A 254 -10.94 -8.23 -3.83
C CYS A 254 -12.23 -8.37 -3.03
#